data_b66441fafb883448e292c27e8c406dde
#
_entry.id   b66441fafb883448e292c27e8c406dde
#
_cell.length_a   1.000
_cell.length_b   1.000
_cell.length_c   1.000
_cell.angle_alpha   90.00
_cell.angle_beta   90.00
_cell.angle_gamma   90.00
#
_symmetry.space_group_name_H-M   'P 1'
#
loop_
_entity.id
_entity.type
_entity.pdbx_description
1 polymer ?
#
loop_
_entity_poly.entity_id
_entity_poly.type
_entity_poly.pdbx_seq_one_letter_code
_entity_poly.pdbx_strand_id
1 'polypeptide(L)'
;MAQTPPAPEIAARNFVLFDVTANQLLAERQADQRADPASLTKLMTAWLAFDALKAKKLSLEQAVPVSMRAWSERKGGGSLMFIDTTMSPKVDELVKGMIVQSGNDAAVALAEGVAGSVEKFVEMMNRQAQAWGLKNTQFRN
;
A
#
# COMPACT_ATOMS: atom_id res chain seq x y z
N MET A 1 13.58 -18.64 -34.80
CA MET A 1 12.91 -17.90 -33.72
C MET A 1 13.81 -17.97 -32.48
N ALA A 2 14.19 -16.84 -31.89
CA ALA A 2 14.97 -16.86 -30.66
C ALA A 2 14.09 -17.43 -29.53
N GLN A 3 14.54 -18.50 -28.90
CA GLN A 3 13.86 -19.06 -27.73
C GLN A 3 14.07 -18.12 -26.56
N THR A 4 12.99 -17.69 -25.91
CA THR A 4 13.07 -16.98 -24.64
C THR A 4 13.81 -17.87 -23.63
N PRO A 5 14.87 -17.37 -22.98
CA PRO A 5 15.57 -18.17 -21.97
C PRO A 5 14.61 -18.58 -20.86
N PRO A 6 14.80 -19.76 -20.24
CA PRO A 6 13.95 -20.18 -19.12
C PRO A 6 14.05 -19.19 -17.98
N ALA A 7 12.94 -18.99 -17.25
CA ALA A 7 12.94 -18.14 -16.07
C ALA A 7 13.93 -18.67 -15.02
N PRO A 8 14.70 -17.79 -14.35
CA PRO A 8 15.59 -18.22 -13.28
C PRO A 8 14.80 -18.85 -12.14
N GLU A 9 15.39 -19.85 -11.49
CA GLU A 9 14.82 -20.41 -10.27
C GLU A 9 14.94 -19.41 -9.12
N ILE A 10 13.78 -19.03 -8.56
CA ILE A 10 13.69 -18.14 -7.40
C ILE A 10 12.90 -18.83 -6.28
N ALA A 11 13.22 -18.51 -5.02
CA ALA A 11 12.57 -19.07 -3.84
C ALA A 11 11.21 -18.42 -3.54
N ALA A 12 10.45 -18.01 -4.56
CA ALA A 12 9.11 -17.47 -4.43
C ALA A 12 8.06 -18.55 -4.74
N ARG A 13 7.01 -18.63 -3.93
CA ARG A 13 5.87 -19.53 -4.18
C ARG A 13 5.09 -19.10 -5.43
N ASN A 14 4.87 -17.81 -5.55
CA ASN A 14 4.12 -17.19 -6.65
C ASN A 14 4.96 -16.04 -7.23
N PHE A 15 4.97 -15.88 -8.52
CA PHE A 15 5.53 -14.71 -9.17
C PHE A 15 4.92 -14.48 -10.56
N VAL A 16 4.98 -13.25 -11.00
CA VAL A 16 4.69 -12.82 -12.36
C VAL A 16 5.79 -11.87 -12.80
N LEU A 17 6.37 -12.11 -13.96
CA LEU A 17 7.25 -11.18 -14.66
C LEU A 17 6.56 -10.74 -15.95
N PHE A 18 6.22 -9.47 -16.02
CA PHE A 18 5.47 -8.91 -17.12
C PHE A 18 6.23 -7.71 -17.75
N ASP A 19 6.43 -7.76 -19.06
CA ASP A 19 6.96 -6.63 -19.81
C ASP A 19 5.81 -5.67 -20.16
N VAL A 20 5.75 -4.53 -19.45
CA VAL A 20 4.68 -3.53 -19.66
C VAL A 20 4.81 -2.79 -20.98
N THR A 21 6.03 -2.70 -21.56
CA THR A 21 6.26 -2.05 -22.84
C THR A 21 5.78 -2.92 -24.00
N ALA A 22 6.14 -4.20 -23.97
CA ALA A 22 5.72 -5.17 -24.98
C ALA A 22 4.32 -5.75 -24.72
N ASN A 23 3.71 -5.44 -23.56
CA ASN A 23 2.45 -6.02 -23.08
C ASN A 23 2.50 -7.55 -23.10
N GLN A 24 3.60 -8.13 -22.60
CA GLN A 24 3.89 -9.56 -22.67
C GLN A 24 4.22 -10.17 -21.31
N LEU A 25 3.59 -11.30 -21.03
CA LEU A 25 3.97 -12.16 -19.90
C LEU A 25 5.27 -12.90 -20.26
N LEU A 26 6.34 -12.67 -19.49
CA LEU A 26 7.65 -13.29 -19.72
C LEU A 26 7.83 -14.56 -18.91
N ALA A 27 7.35 -14.59 -17.68
CA ALA A 27 7.44 -15.76 -16.80
C ALA A 27 6.40 -15.66 -15.68
N GLU A 28 5.91 -16.81 -15.23
CA GLU A 28 4.99 -16.90 -14.11
C GLU A 28 5.13 -18.21 -13.35
N ARG A 29 4.73 -18.18 -12.10
CA ARG A 29 4.54 -19.37 -11.26
C ARG A 29 3.34 -19.15 -10.37
N GLN A 30 2.33 -20.02 -10.49
CA GLN A 30 1.11 -19.96 -9.68
C GLN A 30 0.52 -18.54 -9.57
N ALA A 31 0.47 -17.82 -10.69
CA ALA A 31 0.10 -16.38 -10.74
C ALA A 31 -1.30 -16.12 -10.20
N ASP A 32 -2.23 -17.05 -10.39
CA ASP A 32 -3.62 -16.93 -9.95
C ASP A 32 -3.87 -17.53 -8.55
N GLN A 33 -2.84 -18.05 -7.90
CA GLN A 33 -2.99 -18.60 -6.56
C GLN A 33 -3.15 -17.45 -5.55
N ARG A 34 -4.10 -17.60 -4.61
CA ARG A 34 -4.29 -16.65 -3.54
C ARG A 34 -3.03 -16.50 -2.70
N ALA A 35 -2.62 -15.24 -2.49
CA ALA A 35 -1.51 -14.85 -1.65
C ALA A 35 -1.92 -13.69 -0.74
N ASP A 36 -1.38 -13.68 0.48
CA ASP A 36 -1.51 -12.53 1.37
C ASP A 36 -0.43 -11.51 1.01
N PRO A 37 -0.81 -10.28 0.60
CA PRO A 37 0.14 -9.31 0.06
C PRO A 37 1.04 -8.68 1.14
N ALA A 38 0.72 -8.85 2.42
CA ALA A 38 1.43 -8.22 3.53
C ALA A 38 1.62 -6.71 3.27
N SER A 39 2.84 -6.20 3.42
CA SER A 39 3.13 -4.77 3.21
C SER A 39 2.97 -4.27 1.77
N LEU A 40 2.80 -5.14 0.78
CA LEU A 40 2.43 -4.71 -0.56
C LEU A 40 1.06 -4.01 -0.58
N THR A 41 0.21 -4.23 0.42
CA THR A 41 -1.02 -3.45 0.66
C THR A 41 -0.77 -1.95 0.68
N LYS A 42 0.39 -1.51 1.19
CA LYS A 42 0.77 -0.09 1.27
C LYS A 42 0.97 0.58 -0.09
N LEU A 43 1.10 -0.19 -1.18
CA LEU A 43 1.08 0.35 -2.54
C LEU A 43 -0.27 1.01 -2.85
N MET A 44 -1.39 0.40 -2.44
CA MET A 44 -2.71 1.00 -2.59
C MET A 44 -2.87 2.22 -1.67
N THR A 45 -2.35 2.16 -0.45
CA THR A 45 -2.35 3.30 0.47
C THR A 45 -1.59 4.49 -0.12
N ALA A 46 -0.39 4.25 -0.67
CA ALA A 46 0.41 5.28 -1.33
C ALA A 46 -0.31 5.86 -2.55
N TRP A 47 -0.90 5.01 -3.39
CA TRP A 47 -1.65 5.44 -4.57
C TRP A 47 -2.76 6.43 -4.21
N LEU A 48 -3.62 6.08 -3.24
CA LEU A 48 -4.73 6.93 -2.83
C LEU A 48 -4.27 8.22 -2.16
N ALA A 49 -3.18 8.18 -1.40
CA ALA A 49 -2.57 9.37 -0.83
C ALA A 49 -2.03 10.31 -1.92
N PHE A 50 -1.34 9.77 -2.93
CA PHE A 50 -0.84 10.56 -4.06
C PHE A 50 -1.96 11.12 -4.93
N ASP A 51 -3.04 10.36 -5.11
CA ASP A 51 -4.23 10.85 -5.83
C ASP A 51 -4.88 12.02 -5.07
N ALA A 52 -5.01 11.93 -3.74
CA ALA A 52 -5.50 13.01 -2.89
C ALA A 52 -4.59 14.25 -2.93
N LEU A 53 -3.25 14.08 -2.95
CA LEU A 53 -2.29 15.16 -3.11
C LEU A 53 -2.42 15.82 -4.49
N LYS A 54 -2.51 15.03 -5.55
CA LYS A 54 -2.71 15.51 -6.93
C LYS A 54 -4.02 16.29 -7.07
N ALA A 55 -5.09 15.81 -6.42
CA ALA A 55 -6.40 16.48 -6.39
C ALA A 55 -6.45 17.67 -5.42
N LYS A 56 -5.34 18.01 -4.75
CA LYS A 56 -5.24 19.09 -3.74
C LYS A 56 -6.23 18.94 -2.57
N LYS A 57 -6.68 17.73 -2.30
CA LYS A 57 -7.49 17.36 -1.12
C LYS A 57 -6.64 17.11 0.12
N LEU A 58 -5.35 16.89 -0.09
CA LEU A 58 -4.32 16.68 0.92
C LEU A 58 -3.12 17.56 0.55
N SER A 59 -2.32 17.97 1.53
CA SER A 59 -1.07 18.71 1.31
C SER A 59 0.08 18.01 2.03
N LEU A 60 1.27 18.01 1.44
CA LEU A 60 2.48 17.44 2.05
C LEU A 60 2.82 18.10 3.40
N GLU A 61 2.54 19.38 3.54
CA GLU A 61 2.78 20.16 4.77
C GLU A 61 1.66 20.02 5.81
N GLN A 62 0.56 19.36 5.47
CA GLN A 62 -0.57 19.18 6.39
C GLN A 62 -0.13 18.28 7.55
N ALA A 63 -0.35 18.76 8.78
CA ALA A 63 -0.15 17.97 9.99
C ALA A 63 -1.34 17.03 10.20
N VAL A 64 -1.05 15.78 10.55
CA VAL A 64 -2.04 14.74 10.85
C VAL A 64 -1.88 14.31 12.29
N PRO A 65 -2.83 14.62 13.19
CA PRO A 65 -2.78 14.14 14.56
C PRO A 65 -2.79 12.60 14.62
N VAL A 66 -1.92 12.04 15.44
CA VAL A 66 -1.83 10.58 15.60
C VAL A 66 -2.97 10.09 16.48
N SER A 67 -3.86 9.29 15.91
CA SER A 67 -4.97 8.69 16.64
C SER A 67 -4.54 7.54 17.55
N MET A 68 -5.41 7.16 18.49
CA MET A 68 -5.24 5.93 19.26
C MET A 68 -5.22 4.68 18.38
N ARG A 69 -5.91 4.72 17.22
CA ARG A 69 -5.91 3.63 16.24
C ARG A 69 -4.52 3.48 15.62
N ALA A 70 -3.94 4.55 15.09
CA ALA A 70 -2.59 4.53 14.52
C ALA A 70 -1.55 4.12 15.58
N TRP A 71 -1.64 4.67 16.80
CA TRP A 71 -0.76 4.32 17.92
C TRP A 71 -0.85 2.84 18.30
N SER A 72 -2.03 2.22 18.21
CA SER A 72 -2.25 0.82 18.60
C SER A 72 -1.57 -0.20 17.69
N GLU A 73 -1.13 0.19 16.50
CA GLU A 73 -0.39 -0.68 15.57
C GLU A 73 0.91 -1.24 16.18
N ARG A 74 1.48 -0.57 17.18
CA ARG A 74 2.64 -1.06 17.94
C ARG A 74 2.40 -2.39 18.66
N LYS A 75 1.13 -2.77 18.89
CA LYS A 75 0.76 -4.03 19.53
C LYS A 75 0.76 -5.20 18.56
N GLY A 76 0.74 -4.93 17.26
CA GLY A 76 0.66 -5.95 16.21
C GLY A 76 2.00 -6.59 15.80
N GLY A 77 3.14 -6.11 16.32
CA GLY A 77 4.47 -6.67 16.04
C GLY A 77 5.01 -6.41 14.63
N GLY A 78 4.37 -5.54 13.85
CA GLY A 78 4.84 -5.13 12.52
C GLY A 78 5.84 -3.97 12.56
N SER A 79 6.32 -3.55 11.38
CA SER A 79 7.19 -2.38 11.25
C SER A 79 6.46 -1.08 11.59
N LEU A 80 7.14 -0.17 12.25
CA LEU A 80 6.59 1.09 12.75
C LEU A 80 7.49 2.27 12.38
N MET A 81 6.90 3.43 12.21
CA MET A 81 7.56 4.73 12.22
C MET A 81 7.79 5.24 13.66
N PHE A 82 7.13 4.60 14.65
CA PHE A 82 7.17 4.94 16.08
C PHE A 82 6.55 6.31 16.41
N ILE A 83 5.45 6.66 15.74
CA ILE A 83 4.69 7.86 16.06
C ILE A 83 3.86 7.66 17.34
N ASP A 84 3.57 8.78 18.03
CA ASP A 84 2.88 8.80 19.31
C ASP A 84 1.68 9.76 19.27
N THR A 85 0.70 9.54 20.14
CA THR A 85 -0.54 10.35 20.20
C THR A 85 -0.33 11.82 20.57
N THR A 86 0.86 12.18 21.04
CA THR A 86 1.26 13.56 21.27
C THR A 86 1.84 14.26 20.03
N MET A 87 2.05 13.48 18.94
CA MET A 87 2.65 13.95 17.70
C MET A 87 1.58 14.32 16.66
N SER A 88 1.96 15.21 15.76
CA SER A 88 1.19 15.57 14.57
C SER A 88 2.15 15.67 13.38
N PRO A 89 2.67 14.51 12.89
CA PRO A 89 3.60 14.51 11.76
C PRO A 89 2.93 15.04 10.51
N LYS A 90 3.74 15.60 9.61
CA LYS A 90 3.28 16.06 8.31
C LYS A 90 3.00 14.85 7.40
N VAL A 91 2.13 15.05 6.42
CA VAL A 91 1.84 14.04 5.39
C VAL A 91 3.13 13.55 4.70
N ASP A 92 4.07 14.45 4.40
CA ASP A 92 5.39 14.09 3.81
C ASP A 92 6.17 13.11 4.70
N GLU A 93 6.17 13.33 6.01
CA GLU A 93 6.84 12.47 6.98
C GLU A 93 6.14 11.09 7.08
N LEU A 94 4.80 11.08 7.09
CA LEU A 94 4.01 9.85 7.10
C LEU A 94 4.23 9.01 5.84
N VAL A 95 4.24 9.64 4.66
CA VAL A 95 4.53 8.97 3.39
C VAL A 95 5.92 8.34 3.42
N LYS A 96 6.94 9.07 3.88
CA LYS A 96 8.32 8.55 4.02
C LYS A 96 8.38 7.42 5.05
N GLY A 97 7.77 7.58 6.21
CA GLY A 97 7.73 6.55 7.24
C GLY A 97 7.03 5.26 6.78
N MET A 98 5.94 5.40 6.03
CA MET A 98 5.25 4.26 5.44
C MET A 98 6.10 3.54 4.37
N ILE A 99 6.76 4.29 3.47
CA ILE A 99 7.48 3.70 2.34
C ILE A 99 8.83 3.14 2.79
N VAL A 100 9.62 3.90 3.55
CA VAL A 100 11.01 3.54 3.92
C VAL A 100 11.03 2.52 5.05
N GLN A 101 10.24 2.75 6.12
CA GLN A 101 10.17 1.88 7.29
C GLN A 101 9.08 0.82 7.21
N SER A 102 8.25 0.89 6.18
CA SER A 102 7.03 0.07 6.11
C SER A 102 6.12 0.25 7.35
N GLY A 103 6.10 1.47 7.93
CA GLY A 103 5.40 1.78 9.17
C GLY A 103 3.90 1.56 9.07
N ASN A 104 3.35 0.65 9.87
CA ASN A 104 1.92 0.40 9.94
C ASN A 104 1.19 1.58 10.57
N ASP A 105 1.76 2.15 11.63
CA ASP A 105 1.26 3.35 12.30
C ASP A 105 1.17 4.55 11.36
N ALA A 106 2.21 4.77 10.54
CA ALA A 106 2.21 5.81 9.52
C ALA A 106 1.15 5.56 8.43
N ALA A 107 0.97 4.30 8.01
CA ALA A 107 -0.05 3.95 7.03
C ALA A 107 -1.48 4.23 7.54
N VAL A 108 -1.75 3.87 8.80
CA VAL A 108 -3.05 4.15 9.45
C VAL A 108 -3.28 5.66 9.60
N ALA A 109 -2.29 6.41 10.11
CA ALA A 109 -2.41 7.86 10.25
C ALA A 109 -2.64 8.55 8.89
N LEU A 110 -1.94 8.09 7.84
CA LEU A 110 -2.12 8.61 6.48
C LEU A 110 -3.52 8.30 5.94
N ALA A 111 -4.03 7.09 6.16
CA ALA A 111 -5.39 6.70 5.77
C ALA A 111 -6.45 7.59 6.43
N GLU A 112 -6.29 7.86 7.73
CA GLU A 112 -7.17 8.77 8.48
C GLU A 112 -7.06 10.21 7.96
N GLY A 113 -5.84 10.67 7.63
CA GLY A 113 -5.61 11.98 7.05
C GLY A 113 -6.27 12.17 5.68
N VAL A 114 -6.35 11.12 4.87
CA VAL A 114 -6.99 11.15 3.54
C VAL A 114 -8.51 11.03 3.63
N ALA A 115 -9.02 10.10 4.43
CA ALA A 115 -10.43 9.70 4.41
C ALA A 115 -11.22 10.03 5.69
N GLY A 116 -10.53 10.47 6.75
CA GLY A 116 -11.11 10.74 8.06
C GLY A 116 -11.27 9.50 8.95
N SER A 117 -11.23 8.29 8.39
CA SER A 117 -11.18 7.03 9.15
C SER A 117 -10.59 5.90 8.31
N VAL A 118 -10.10 4.86 8.98
CA VAL A 118 -9.58 3.64 8.31
C VAL A 118 -10.67 2.96 7.51
N GLU A 119 -11.89 2.86 8.04
CA GLU A 119 -13.02 2.20 7.39
C GLU A 119 -13.37 2.87 6.05
N LYS A 120 -13.48 4.20 6.04
CA LYS A 120 -13.70 4.96 4.80
C LYS A 120 -12.55 4.82 3.82
N PHE A 121 -11.32 4.75 4.33
CA PHE A 121 -10.16 4.55 3.48
C PHE A 121 -10.17 3.16 2.83
N VAL A 122 -10.52 2.10 3.58
CA VAL A 122 -10.69 0.73 3.06
C VAL A 122 -11.78 0.68 1.98
N GLU A 123 -12.89 1.40 2.16
CA GLU A 123 -13.89 1.54 1.09
C GLU A 123 -13.30 2.18 -0.17
N MET A 124 -12.45 3.20 -0.02
CA MET A 124 -11.74 3.82 -1.16
C MET A 124 -10.80 2.83 -1.84
N MET A 125 -10.03 2.05 -1.07
CA MET A 125 -9.14 1.00 -1.60
C MET A 125 -9.93 -0.02 -2.44
N ASN A 126 -11.06 -0.50 -1.93
CA ASN A 126 -11.89 -1.48 -2.63
C ASN A 126 -12.56 -0.89 -3.89
N ARG A 127 -13.02 0.37 -3.82
CA ARG A 127 -13.53 1.07 -5.02
C ARG A 127 -12.45 1.21 -6.09
N GLN A 128 -11.22 1.53 -5.69
CA GLN A 128 -10.09 1.64 -6.62
C GLN A 128 -9.74 0.28 -7.24
N ALA A 129 -9.73 -0.78 -6.44
CA ALA A 129 -9.53 -2.14 -6.94
C ALA A 129 -10.59 -2.53 -7.98
N GLN A 130 -11.85 -2.21 -7.73
CA GLN A 130 -12.95 -2.43 -8.69
C GLN A 130 -12.77 -1.61 -9.96
N ALA A 131 -12.40 -0.32 -9.83
CA ALA A 131 -12.16 0.56 -10.98
C ALA A 131 -11.02 0.05 -11.87
N TRP A 132 -10.03 -0.62 -11.31
CA TRP A 132 -8.95 -1.29 -12.05
C TRP A 132 -9.31 -2.70 -12.54
N GLY A 133 -10.52 -3.19 -12.27
CA GLY A 133 -10.96 -4.53 -12.68
C GLY A 133 -10.29 -5.67 -11.90
N LEU A 134 -9.77 -5.41 -10.71
CA LEU A 134 -9.12 -6.41 -9.85
C LEU A 134 -10.17 -7.26 -9.13
N LYS A 135 -10.72 -8.24 -9.83
CA LYS A 135 -11.88 -9.04 -9.36
C LYS A 135 -11.59 -9.88 -8.10
N ASN A 136 -10.32 -10.25 -7.87
CA ASN A 136 -9.91 -11.13 -6.78
C ASN A 136 -9.14 -10.38 -5.68
N THR A 137 -9.16 -9.04 -5.71
CA THR A 137 -8.51 -8.18 -4.72
C THR A 137 -9.55 -7.58 -3.80
N GLN A 138 -9.36 -7.76 -2.49
CA GLN A 138 -10.20 -7.16 -1.46
C GLN A 138 -9.35 -6.70 -0.28
N PHE A 139 -9.51 -5.44 0.11
CA PHE A 139 -8.88 -4.85 1.27
C PHE A 139 -9.82 -4.88 2.48
N ARG A 140 -9.23 -5.03 3.68
CA ARG A 140 -9.95 -5.03 4.96
C ARG A 140 -9.30 -4.10 5.99
N ASN A 141 -8.04 -3.79 5.76
CA ASN A 141 -7.22 -2.88 6.56
C ASN A 141 -6.22 -2.15 5.67
#